data_403805bc0a15527d91b830d091311d8b
#
_entry.id   403805bc0a15527d91b830d091311d8b
#
_cell.length_a   1.000
_cell.length_b   1.000
_cell.length_c   1.000
_cell.angle_alpha   90.00
_cell.angle_beta   90.00
_cell.angle_gamma   90.00
#
_symmetry.space_group_name_H-M   'P 1'
#
loop_
_entity.id
_entity.type
_entity.pdbx_description
1 polymer ?
#
loop_
_entity_poly.entity_id
_entity_poly.type
_entity_poly.pdbx_seq_one_letter_code
_entity_poly.pdbx_strand_id
1 'polypeptide(L)'
;TWTYIFQGILVFSLMVLRKRFVPSYLFSFVVGFAFSEMLDVNELWIKVLPYTIPMRVVYFIISYMLICFGIALSNRCGLPIIPTDLFPRELSAITTVKYSKIKIGFDVTCLAVTGLLTFLCLGYLDGLGIGTILAAFTMGKVVGMIGDKLDSHFNFEVFKPLKKLAVV
;
A
#
# COMPACT_ATOMS: atom_id res chain seq x y z
N THR A 1 16.65 6.51 -1.18
CA THR A 1 16.82 6.92 -2.60
C THR A 1 16.21 5.87 -3.54
N TRP A 2 16.53 4.57 -3.43
CA TRP A 2 15.99 3.50 -4.28
C TRP A 2 14.47 3.38 -4.21
N THR A 3 13.88 3.58 -3.04
CA THR A 3 12.42 3.54 -2.82
C THR A 3 11.70 4.58 -3.68
N TYR A 4 12.22 5.80 -3.75
CA TYR A 4 11.64 6.87 -4.57
C TYR A 4 11.77 6.60 -6.07
N ILE A 5 12.88 5.98 -6.51
CA ILE A 5 13.04 5.57 -7.92
C ILE A 5 11.99 4.53 -8.28
N PHE A 6 11.79 3.52 -7.45
CA PHE A 6 10.76 2.50 -7.65
C PHE A 6 9.34 3.10 -7.68
N GLN A 7 9.03 3.98 -6.73
CA GLN A 7 7.76 4.72 -6.73
C GLN A 7 7.58 5.58 -7.98
N GLY A 8 8.65 6.21 -8.46
CA GLY A 8 8.66 6.96 -9.72
C GLY A 8 8.31 6.09 -10.92
N ILE A 9 8.89 4.90 -11.02
CA ILE A 9 8.60 3.93 -12.07
C ILE A 9 7.12 3.52 -12.04
N LEU A 10 6.55 3.27 -10.85
CA LEU A 10 5.14 2.92 -10.70
C LEU A 10 4.22 4.04 -11.18
N VAL A 11 4.47 5.28 -10.76
CA VAL A 11 3.67 6.45 -11.17
C VAL A 11 3.80 6.69 -12.68
N PHE A 12 5.01 6.60 -13.23
CA PHE A 12 5.24 6.73 -14.66
C PHE A 12 4.48 5.64 -15.45
N SER A 13 4.55 4.40 -15.01
CA SER A 13 3.81 3.28 -15.62
C SER A 13 2.31 3.52 -15.63
N LEU A 14 1.74 4.08 -14.56
CA LEU A 14 0.33 4.44 -14.51
C LEU A 14 -0.03 5.54 -15.51
N MET A 15 0.82 6.57 -15.64
CA MET A 15 0.59 7.65 -16.61
C MET A 15 0.59 7.12 -18.06
N VAL A 16 1.52 6.19 -18.36
CA VAL A 16 1.59 5.53 -19.68
C VAL A 16 0.34 4.68 -19.92
N LEU A 17 -0.09 3.88 -18.94
CA LEU A 17 -1.29 3.03 -19.06
C LEU A 17 -2.58 3.85 -19.25
N ARG A 18 -2.72 4.97 -18.56
CA ARG A 18 -3.87 5.89 -18.73
C ARG A 18 -3.78 6.77 -19.96
N LYS A 19 -2.63 6.82 -20.63
CA LYS A 19 -2.36 7.73 -21.77
C LYS A 19 -2.68 9.20 -21.46
N ARG A 20 -2.59 9.60 -20.18
CA ARG A 20 -2.88 10.95 -19.68
C ARG A 20 -1.93 11.31 -18.56
N PHE A 21 -1.47 12.56 -18.55
CA PHE A 21 -0.77 13.14 -17.42
C PHE A 21 -1.77 13.48 -16.31
N VAL A 22 -1.64 12.84 -15.15
CA VAL A 22 -2.52 13.06 -14.00
C VAL A 22 -1.71 13.69 -12.88
N PRO A 23 -1.83 15.01 -12.65
CA PRO A 23 -1.06 15.72 -11.61
C PRO A 23 -1.28 15.15 -10.21
N SER A 24 -2.45 14.57 -9.96
CA SER A 24 -2.79 13.92 -8.69
C SER A 24 -1.83 12.77 -8.31
N TYR A 25 -1.24 12.09 -9.29
CA TYR A 25 -0.26 11.03 -9.00
C TYR A 25 1.05 11.58 -8.42
N LEU A 26 1.40 12.82 -8.74
CA LEU A 26 2.58 13.48 -8.16
C LEU A 26 2.36 13.78 -6.66
N PHE A 27 1.12 14.07 -6.25
CA PHE A 27 0.78 14.22 -4.82
C PHE A 27 1.05 12.95 -4.01
N SER A 28 1.04 11.78 -4.64
CA SER A 28 1.37 10.52 -3.97
C SER A 28 2.81 10.48 -3.45
N PHE A 29 3.74 11.22 -4.05
CA PHE A 29 5.10 11.37 -3.51
C PHE A 29 5.11 12.17 -2.21
N VAL A 30 4.28 13.21 -2.11
CA VAL A 30 4.16 14.02 -0.88
C VAL A 30 3.58 13.15 0.25
N VAL A 31 2.56 12.36 -0.08
CA VAL A 31 1.98 11.39 0.88
C VAL A 31 3.00 10.32 1.26
N GLY A 32 3.77 9.81 0.30
CA GLY A 32 4.85 8.85 0.55
C GLY A 32 5.95 9.41 1.45
N PHE A 33 6.33 10.68 1.25
CA PHE A 33 7.28 11.37 2.12
C PHE A 33 6.74 11.50 3.55
N ALA A 34 5.52 12.03 3.71
CA ALA A 34 4.87 12.18 5.02
C ALA A 34 4.73 10.82 5.74
N PHE A 35 4.42 9.75 5.00
CA PHE A 35 4.36 8.40 5.54
C PHE A 35 5.73 7.90 6.01
N SER A 36 6.80 8.19 5.25
CA SER A 36 8.18 7.84 5.64
C SER A 36 8.59 8.52 6.94
N GLU A 37 8.33 9.82 7.06
CA GLU A 37 8.60 10.58 8.29
C GLU A 37 7.82 10.02 9.50
N MET A 38 6.56 9.61 9.29
CA MET A 38 5.78 8.98 10.35
C MET A 38 6.35 7.62 10.76
N LEU A 39 6.92 6.85 9.83
CA LEU A 39 7.60 5.59 10.16
C LEU A 39 8.84 5.84 11.02
N ASP A 40 9.65 6.84 10.67
CA ASP A 40 10.85 7.20 11.41
C ASP A 40 10.50 7.65 12.84
N VAL A 41 9.43 8.45 13.01
CA VAL A 41 8.91 8.82 14.34
C VAL A 41 8.44 7.60 15.13
N ASN A 42 7.75 6.65 14.47
CA ASN A 42 7.32 5.41 15.14
C ASN A 42 8.50 4.55 15.57
N GLU A 43 9.61 4.53 14.82
CA GLU A 43 10.81 3.77 15.19
C GLU A 43 11.44 4.24 16.51
N LEU A 44 11.31 5.52 16.85
CA LEU A 44 11.88 6.09 18.08
C LEU A 44 11.31 5.44 19.36
N TRP A 45 10.00 5.20 19.38
CA TRP A 45 9.35 4.67 20.59
C TRP A 45 9.04 3.18 20.55
N ILE A 46 9.00 2.56 19.37
CA ILE A 46 8.73 1.13 19.24
C ILE A 46 9.81 0.28 19.93
N LYS A 47 11.04 0.82 20.05
CA LYS A 47 12.17 0.16 20.73
C LYS A 47 11.96 0.00 22.24
N VAL A 48 11.02 0.75 22.84
CA VAL A 48 10.69 0.66 24.27
C VAL A 48 9.71 -0.49 24.55
N LEU A 49 9.04 -1.01 23.53
CA LEU A 49 8.05 -2.06 23.66
C LEU A 49 8.69 -3.43 23.94
N PRO A 50 8.06 -4.28 24.79
CA PRO A 50 8.59 -5.60 25.09
C PRO A 50 8.62 -6.51 23.85
N TYR A 51 9.76 -7.15 23.61
CA TYR A 51 10.05 -8.00 22.44
C TYR A 51 9.77 -9.49 22.66
N THR A 52 8.79 -9.85 23.48
CA THR A 52 8.39 -11.26 23.62
C THR A 52 7.65 -11.75 22.39
N ILE A 53 7.80 -13.04 22.03
CA ILE A 53 7.17 -13.63 20.84
C ILE A 53 5.65 -13.40 20.81
N PRO A 54 4.88 -13.64 21.90
CA PRO A 54 3.44 -13.41 21.88
C PRO A 54 3.08 -11.93 21.66
N MET A 55 3.86 -11.00 22.23
CA MET A 55 3.61 -9.57 22.02
C MET A 55 3.86 -9.15 20.56
N ARG A 56 4.88 -9.72 19.92
CA ARG A 56 5.13 -9.49 18.49
C ARG A 56 3.95 -9.91 17.60
N VAL A 57 3.32 -11.05 17.91
CA VAL A 57 2.13 -11.51 17.20
C VAL A 57 0.95 -10.56 17.40
N VAL A 58 0.73 -10.11 18.65
CA VAL A 58 -0.34 -9.13 18.95
C VAL A 58 -0.12 -7.81 18.20
N TYR A 59 1.10 -7.27 18.24
CA TYR A 59 1.44 -6.04 17.51
C TYR A 59 1.25 -6.21 16.01
N PHE A 60 1.66 -7.35 15.46
CA PHE A 60 1.46 -7.65 14.05
C PHE A 60 -0.04 -7.64 13.67
N ILE A 61 -0.88 -8.32 14.45
CA ILE A 61 -2.32 -8.39 14.19
C ILE A 61 -2.96 -6.99 14.24
N ILE A 62 -2.66 -6.22 15.28
CA ILE A 62 -3.20 -4.85 15.45
C ILE A 62 -2.76 -3.96 14.30
N SER A 63 -1.46 -3.91 14.01
CA SER A 63 -0.91 -3.09 12.93
C SER A 63 -1.47 -3.49 11.57
N TYR A 64 -1.56 -4.79 11.31
CA TYR A 64 -2.11 -5.33 10.08
C TYR A 64 -3.57 -4.89 9.87
N MET A 65 -4.41 -4.99 10.90
CA MET A 65 -5.81 -4.57 10.82
C MET A 65 -5.95 -3.05 10.63
N LEU A 66 -5.14 -2.25 11.32
CA LEU A 66 -5.12 -0.79 11.16
C LEU A 66 -4.71 -0.38 9.74
N ILE A 67 -3.68 -1.02 9.18
CA ILE A 67 -3.22 -0.77 7.81
C ILE A 67 -4.32 -1.15 6.81
N CYS A 68 -4.92 -2.33 6.93
CA CYS A 68 -5.99 -2.77 6.04
C CYS A 68 -7.19 -1.81 6.07
N PHE A 69 -7.57 -1.35 7.26
CA PHE A 69 -8.66 -0.38 7.43
C PHE A 69 -8.31 0.98 6.82
N GLY A 70 -7.08 1.48 7.06
CA GLY A 70 -6.58 2.73 6.48
C GLY A 70 -6.55 2.70 4.95
N ILE A 71 -6.07 1.62 4.34
CA ILE A 71 -6.05 1.45 2.88
C ILE A 71 -7.49 1.37 2.34
N ALA A 72 -8.38 0.64 3.01
CA ALA A 72 -9.78 0.52 2.60
C ALA A 72 -10.49 1.88 2.58
N LEU A 73 -10.29 2.71 3.61
CA LEU A 73 -10.81 4.08 3.66
C LEU A 73 -10.20 4.97 2.56
N SER A 74 -8.87 4.97 2.44
CA SER A 74 -8.16 5.80 1.46
C SER A 74 -8.57 5.49 0.02
N ASN A 75 -8.83 4.21 -0.28
CA ASN A 75 -9.32 3.80 -1.59
C ASN A 75 -10.71 4.38 -1.90
N ARG A 76 -11.57 4.57 -0.90
CA ARG A 76 -12.94 5.09 -1.07
C ARG A 76 -13.01 6.60 -1.08
N CYS A 77 -12.16 7.26 -0.33
CA CYS A 77 -12.09 8.71 -0.34
C CYS A 77 -11.53 9.28 -1.65
N GLY A 78 -10.96 8.44 -2.54
CA GLY A 78 -10.36 8.89 -3.80
C GLY A 78 -9.14 9.80 -3.62
N LEU A 79 -8.59 9.86 -2.41
CA LEU A 79 -7.41 10.66 -2.10
C LEU A 79 -6.15 10.04 -2.71
N PRO A 80 -5.14 10.86 -3.03
CA PRO A 80 -3.83 10.35 -3.35
C PRO A 80 -3.27 9.59 -2.15
N ILE A 81 -2.78 8.39 -2.41
CA ILE A 81 -2.13 7.50 -1.44
C ILE A 81 -0.71 7.21 -1.90
N ILE A 82 0.07 6.51 -1.09
CA ILE A 82 1.44 6.12 -1.46
C ILE A 82 1.46 5.41 -2.83
N PRO A 83 2.47 5.65 -3.67
CA PRO A 83 2.52 5.08 -5.03
C PRO A 83 2.37 3.57 -5.10
N THR A 84 2.86 2.83 -4.10
CA THR A 84 2.75 1.37 -4.01
C THR A 84 1.32 0.86 -3.79
N ASP A 85 0.46 1.66 -3.19
CA ASP A 85 -0.97 1.34 -3.01
C ASP A 85 -1.82 1.99 -4.10
N LEU A 86 -1.38 3.14 -4.62
CA LEU A 86 -2.00 3.79 -5.75
C LEU A 86 -1.98 2.90 -7.00
N PHE A 87 -0.84 2.24 -7.27
CA PHE A 87 -0.67 1.42 -8.46
C PHE A 87 -1.72 0.31 -8.57
N PRO A 88 -1.92 -0.59 -7.58
CA PRO A 88 -2.95 -1.62 -7.67
C PRO A 88 -4.38 -1.05 -7.70
N ARG A 89 -4.65 0.10 -7.05
CA ARG A 89 -5.95 0.76 -7.11
C ARG A 89 -6.27 1.23 -8.52
N GLU A 90 -5.37 1.97 -9.13
CA GLU A 90 -5.56 2.54 -10.46
C GLU A 90 -5.57 1.45 -11.54
N LEU A 91 -4.70 0.43 -11.39
CA LEU A 91 -4.68 -0.70 -12.30
C LEU A 91 -6.02 -1.48 -12.24
N SER A 92 -6.62 -1.62 -11.07
CA SER A 92 -7.96 -2.20 -10.91
C SER A 92 -9.02 -1.38 -11.66
N ALA A 93 -8.96 -0.06 -11.57
CA ALA A 93 -9.88 0.84 -12.27
C ALA A 93 -9.71 0.79 -13.80
N ILE A 94 -8.47 0.63 -14.29
CA ILE A 94 -8.16 0.56 -15.73
C ILE A 94 -8.57 -0.80 -16.31
N THR A 95 -8.27 -1.90 -15.60
CA THR A 95 -8.45 -3.27 -16.10
C THR A 95 -9.79 -3.89 -15.74
N THR A 96 -10.61 -3.22 -14.91
CA THR A 96 -11.89 -3.75 -14.37
C THR A 96 -11.75 -5.05 -13.56
N VAL A 97 -10.52 -5.45 -13.25
CA VAL A 97 -10.24 -6.61 -12.40
C VAL A 97 -10.38 -6.23 -10.93
N LYS A 98 -10.92 -7.14 -10.11
CA LYS A 98 -11.10 -6.90 -8.67
C LYS A 98 -9.79 -6.45 -8.00
N TYR A 99 -9.86 -5.37 -7.23
CA TYR A 99 -8.73 -4.79 -6.49
C TYR A 99 -7.92 -5.85 -5.71
N SER A 100 -8.61 -6.75 -5.01
CA SER A 100 -7.95 -7.78 -4.20
C SER A 100 -7.03 -8.70 -5.01
N LYS A 101 -7.41 -9.04 -6.26
CA LYS A 101 -6.57 -9.88 -7.14
C LYS A 101 -5.33 -9.13 -7.58
N ILE A 102 -5.49 -7.87 -7.99
CA ILE A 102 -4.36 -7.05 -8.45
C ILE A 102 -3.41 -6.75 -7.29
N LYS A 103 -3.94 -6.39 -6.12
CA LYS A 103 -3.13 -6.11 -4.93
C LYS A 103 -2.30 -7.33 -4.52
N ILE A 104 -2.91 -8.52 -4.45
CA ILE A 104 -2.17 -9.75 -4.13
C ILE A 104 -1.11 -10.04 -5.19
N GLY A 105 -1.45 -9.95 -6.49
CA GLY A 105 -0.50 -10.16 -7.56
C GLY A 105 0.69 -9.20 -7.49
N PHE A 106 0.43 -7.93 -7.23
CA PHE A 106 1.45 -6.91 -7.06
C PHE A 106 2.35 -7.18 -5.84
N ASP A 107 1.76 -7.43 -4.67
CA ASP A 107 2.50 -7.68 -3.43
C ASP A 107 3.35 -8.96 -3.52
N VAL A 108 2.80 -10.03 -4.11
CA VAL A 108 3.55 -11.28 -4.35
C VAL A 108 4.69 -11.08 -5.34
N THR A 109 4.49 -10.27 -6.39
CA THR A 109 5.55 -9.94 -7.35
C THR A 109 6.66 -9.15 -6.65
N CYS A 110 6.31 -8.14 -5.86
CA CYS A 110 7.28 -7.37 -5.07
C CYS A 110 8.05 -8.28 -4.10
N LEU A 111 7.35 -9.18 -3.41
CA LEU A 111 7.95 -10.15 -2.50
C LEU A 111 8.96 -11.07 -3.23
N ALA A 112 8.58 -11.59 -4.39
CA ALA A 112 9.44 -12.46 -5.19
C ALA A 112 10.69 -11.73 -5.70
N VAL A 113 10.51 -10.51 -6.22
CA VAL A 113 11.63 -9.67 -6.70
C VAL A 113 12.56 -9.31 -5.54
N THR A 114 12.01 -8.89 -4.40
CA THR A 114 12.81 -8.57 -3.22
C THR A 114 13.58 -9.78 -2.72
N GLY A 115 12.92 -10.94 -2.62
CA GLY A 115 13.56 -12.19 -2.21
C GLY A 115 14.70 -12.60 -3.15
N LEU A 116 14.47 -12.52 -4.46
CA LEU A 116 15.49 -12.82 -5.45
C LEU A 116 16.68 -11.86 -5.37
N LEU A 117 16.43 -10.55 -5.28
CA LEU A 117 17.50 -9.55 -5.18
C LEU A 117 18.30 -9.72 -3.88
N THR A 118 17.61 -9.93 -2.75
CA THR A 118 18.27 -10.14 -1.46
C THR A 118 19.14 -11.39 -1.50
N PHE A 119 18.63 -12.47 -2.06
CA PHE A 119 19.40 -13.72 -2.21
C PHE A 119 20.62 -13.55 -3.12
N LEU A 120 20.47 -12.86 -4.26
CA LEU A 120 21.58 -12.63 -5.20
C LEU A 120 22.64 -11.67 -4.65
N CYS A 121 22.22 -10.62 -3.90
CA CYS A 121 23.15 -9.59 -3.42
C CYS A 121 23.81 -9.96 -2.08
N LEU A 122 23.08 -10.62 -1.19
CA LEU A 122 23.53 -10.92 0.18
C LEU A 122 23.84 -12.40 0.40
N GLY A 123 23.39 -13.30 -0.49
CA GLY A 123 23.55 -14.73 -0.34
C GLY A 123 22.62 -15.39 0.68
N TYR A 124 21.78 -14.60 1.37
CA TYR A 124 20.76 -15.08 2.31
C TYR A 124 19.50 -14.20 2.23
N LEU A 125 18.36 -14.72 2.71
CA LEU A 125 17.12 -14.00 2.75
C LEU A 125 17.06 -13.13 4.01
N ASP A 126 17.15 -11.82 3.85
CA ASP A 126 17.02 -10.85 4.94
C ASP A 126 15.75 -10.00 4.77
N GLY A 127 15.15 -9.58 5.88
CA GLY A 127 13.94 -8.73 5.88
C GLY A 127 12.63 -9.42 5.48
N LEU A 128 12.66 -10.67 5.05
CA LEU A 128 11.48 -11.45 4.64
C LEU A 128 10.99 -12.35 5.78
N GLY A 129 10.17 -11.78 6.66
CA GLY A 129 9.54 -12.52 7.76
C GLY A 129 8.26 -13.25 7.32
N ILE A 130 7.83 -14.22 8.15
CA ILE A 130 6.55 -14.94 7.96
C ILE A 130 5.38 -13.95 7.87
N GLY A 131 5.39 -12.89 8.66
CA GLY A 131 4.37 -11.83 8.62
C GLY A 131 4.30 -11.11 7.26
N THR A 132 5.44 -10.84 6.63
CA THR A 132 5.49 -10.20 5.29
C THR A 132 4.87 -11.11 4.23
N ILE A 133 5.18 -12.41 4.28
CA ILE A 133 4.60 -13.39 3.37
C ILE A 133 3.08 -13.49 3.57
N LEU A 134 2.61 -13.62 4.80
CA LEU A 134 1.19 -13.65 5.12
C LEU A 134 0.48 -12.38 4.64
N ALA A 135 1.07 -11.22 4.89
CA ALA A 135 0.51 -9.94 4.46
C ALA A 135 0.36 -9.88 2.92
N ALA A 136 1.38 -10.27 2.16
CA ALA A 136 1.34 -10.23 0.70
C ALA A 136 0.18 -11.08 0.12
N PHE A 137 -0.12 -12.23 0.71
CA PHE A 137 -1.21 -13.10 0.23
C PHE A 137 -2.59 -12.70 0.75
N THR A 138 -2.70 -12.04 1.90
CA THR A 138 -3.98 -11.83 2.58
C THR A 138 -4.46 -10.38 2.55
N MET A 139 -3.54 -9.40 2.52
CA MET A 139 -3.89 -7.97 2.64
C MET A 139 -4.90 -7.52 1.59
N GLY A 140 -4.69 -7.91 0.32
CA GLY A 140 -5.62 -7.54 -0.74
C GLY A 140 -7.04 -8.05 -0.54
N LYS A 141 -7.21 -9.25 0.06
CA LYS A 141 -8.53 -9.81 0.39
C LYS A 141 -9.15 -9.07 1.57
N VAL A 142 -8.39 -8.85 2.63
CA VAL A 142 -8.88 -8.19 3.85
C VAL A 142 -9.29 -6.75 3.55
N VAL A 143 -8.47 -6.00 2.80
CA VAL A 143 -8.80 -4.65 2.35
C VAL A 143 -10.07 -4.64 1.49
N GLY A 144 -10.23 -5.62 0.59
CA GLY A 144 -11.44 -5.78 -0.22
C GLY A 144 -12.67 -6.01 0.67
N MET A 145 -12.61 -6.97 1.59
CA MET A 145 -13.72 -7.31 2.50
C MET A 145 -14.11 -6.14 3.42
N ILE A 146 -13.12 -5.46 4.02
CA ILE A 146 -13.37 -4.26 4.84
C ILE A 146 -14.04 -3.21 3.99
N GLY A 147 -13.56 -3.04 2.78
CA GLY A 147 -14.11 -2.09 1.86
C GLY A 147 -15.55 -2.35 1.48
N ASP A 148 -15.88 -3.57 1.07
CA ASP A 148 -17.26 -3.96 0.74
C ASP A 148 -18.21 -3.73 1.93
N LYS A 149 -17.71 -3.99 3.15
CA LYS A 149 -18.46 -3.73 4.38
C LYS A 149 -18.63 -2.24 4.67
N LEU A 150 -17.63 -1.41 4.38
CA LEU A 150 -17.73 0.04 4.49
C LEU A 150 -18.75 0.60 3.50
N ASP A 151 -18.74 0.13 2.25
CA ASP A 151 -19.69 0.56 1.21
C ASP A 151 -21.15 0.20 1.52
N SER A 152 -21.37 -0.86 2.32
CA SER A 152 -22.72 -1.23 2.76
C SER A 152 -23.27 -0.36 3.88
N HIS A 153 -22.43 0.37 4.63
CA HIS A 153 -22.82 1.18 5.77
C HIS A 153 -22.65 2.69 5.56
N PHE A 154 -21.78 3.09 4.65
CA PHE A 154 -21.44 4.47 4.42
C PHE A 154 -21.47 4.81 2.93
N ASN A 155 -22.13 5.91 2.58
CA ASN A 155 -22.03 6.50 1.26
C ASN A 155 -20.84 7.47 1.24
N PHE A 156 -19.75 7.09 0.57
CA PHE A 156 -18.57 7.95 0.45
C PHE A 156 -18.76 8.95 -0.68
N GLU A 157 -18.91 10.23 -0.34
CA GLU A 157 -18.86 11.32 -1.32
C GLU A 157 -17.47 11.96 -1.31
N VAL A 158 -16.86 12.06 -2.48
CA VAL A 158 -15.59 12.77 -2.63
C VAL A 158 -15.84 14.26 -2.43
N PHE A 159 -15.14 14.87 -1.48
CA PHE A 159 -15.25 16.29 -1.19
C PHE A 159 -15.01 17.13 -2.46
N LYS A 160 -15.98 17.97 -2.84
CA LYS A 160 -16.01 18.71 -4.12
C LYS A 160 -14.70 19.42 -4.53
N PRO A 161 -13.95 20.11 -3.63
CA PRO A 161 -12.68 20.72 -4.02
C PRO A 161 -11.58 19.70 -4.34
N LEU A 162 -11.63 18.49 -3.75
CA LEU A 162 -10.69 17.40 -4.03
C LEU A 162 -11.07 16.59 -5.28
N LYS A 163 -12.29 16.74 -5.79
CA LYS A 163 -12.75 16.06 -7.02
C LYS A 163 -11.91 16.44 -8.25
N LYS A 164 -11.27 17.61 -8.26
CA LYS A 164 -10.30 18.01 -9.31
C LYS A 164 -8.94 17.33 -9.17
N LEU A 165 -8.61 16.86 -7.96
CA LEU A 165 -7.37 16.13 -7.63
C LEU A 165 -7.62 14.63 -7.55
N ALA A 166 -8.85 14.22 -7.29
CA ALA A 166 -9.24 12.82 -7.33
C ALA A 166 -9.24 12.35 -8.79
N VAL A 167 -8.66 11.21 -9.01
CA VAL A 167 -8.64 10.56 -10.31
C VAL A 167 -10.00 9.92 -10.52
N VAL A 168 -10.87 10.55 -11.30
CA VAL A 168 -12.10 9.96 -11.83
C VAL A 168 -11.85 9.55 -13.28
#